data_9367ae6ae5028ef6518012163fbf05f7
#
_entry.id   9367ae6ae5028ef6518012163fbf05f7
#
_cell.length_a   1.000
_cell.length_b   1.000
_cell.length_c   1.000
_cell.angle_alpha   90.00
_cell.angle_beta   90.00
_cell.angle_gamma   90.00
#
_symmetry.space_group_name_H-M   'P 1'
#
loop_
_entity.id
_entity.type
_entity.pdbx_description
1 polymer ?
#
loop_
_entity_poly.entity_id
_entity_poly.type
_entity_poly.pdbx_seq_one_letter_code
_entity_poly.pdbx_strand_id
1 'polypeptide(L)'
;MTNNTDIRPFRVDIPQTDLDDLRNRLTHARWPRQFGGTGWERGVPVDYLKGLADYWANGFDWRAQEKTLNAYPQFVTTIDGQDIHFLHVRSPEPDALPLILSHGWPGSFVDFLDVIGPLTDPRAHGGDPADAFHVVIPSLPGFGFSNPVREPGWGNLFRVAAAFGELMTRLGYERFAAQGGDVGGGVTMLLPMAAPGRVLATHVNGPSPYPFGPPIELDGLSGADRARAERFNASREDGLGYLHLQSTRPR
;
A
#
# COMPACT_ATOMS: atom_id res chain seq x y z
N MET A 1 -20.42 20.75 8.19
CA MET A 1 -20.25 19.37 7.69
C MET A 1 -20.30 18.46 8.90
N THR A 2 -21.28 17.57 8.97
CA THR A 2 -21.38 16.59 10.07
C THR A 2 -20.24 15.62 9.90
N ASN A 3 -19.31 15.60 10.87
CA ASN A 3 -18.30 14.55 10.95
C ASN A 3 -19.02 13.22 11.19
N ASN A 4 -19.27 12.47 10.13
CA ASN A 4 -19.78 11.13 10.25
C ASN A 4 -18.62 10.25 10.75
N THR A 5 -18.58 10.00 12.06
CA THR A 5 -17.57 9.16 12.71
C THR A 5 -17.93 7.67 12.64
N ASP A 6 -19.05 7.32 12.02
CA ASP A 6 -19.55 5.96 11.95
C ASP A 6 -18.63 5.07 11.13
N ILE A 7 -18.28 3.93 11.71
CA ILE A 7 -17.60 2.83 11.03
C ILE A 7 -18.69 1.90 10.47
N ARG A 8 -18.73 1.79 9.15
CA ARG A 8 -19.74 1.01 8.42
C ARG A 8 -19.12 -0.27 7.86
N PRO A 9 -19.76 -1.42 7.97
CA PRO A 9 -19.33 -2.63 7.27
C PRO A 9 -19.20 -2.37 5.77
N PHE A 10 -18.18 -2.97 5.17
CA PHE A 10 -17.94 -2.93 3.73
C PHE A 10 -17.83 -4.37 3.20
N ARG A 11 -18.28 -4.57 1.99
CA ARG A 11 -18.17 -5.81 1.24
C ARG A 11 -17.77 -5.52 -0.19
N VAL A 12 -16.80 -6.23 -0.70
CA VAL A 12 -16.45 -6.19 -2.13
C VAL A 12 -17.57 -6.87 -2.92
N ASP A 13 -18.21 -6.12 -3.81
CA ASP A 13 -19.28 -6.59 -4.69
C ASP A 13 -19.21 -5.81 -6.01
N ILE A 14 -18.32 -6.25 -6.89
CA ILE A 14 -18.10 -5.58 -8.18
C ILE A 14 -19.20 -5.98 -9.16
N PRO A 15 -19.92 -5.02 -9.76
CA PRO A 15 -20.97 -5.32 -10.74
C PRO A 15 -20.44 -6.17 -11.90
N GLN A 16 -21.25 -7.11 -12.38
CA GLN A 16 -20.87 -7.96 -13.52
C GLN A 16 -20.56 -7.13 -14.78
N THR A 17 -21.29 -6.02 -14.95
CA THR A 17 -21.07 -5.10 -16.06
C THR A 17 -19.65 -4.52 -16.09
N ASP A 18 -19.06 -4.25 -14.93
CA ASP A 18 -17.70 -3.71 -14.82
C ASP A 18 -16.66 -4.77 -15.16
N LEU A 19 -16.91 -6.03 -14.78
CA LEU A 19 -16.06 -7.17 -15.15
C LEU A 19 -16.14 -7.45 -16.65
N ASP A 20 -17.32 -7.32 -17.23
CA ASP A 20 -17.53 -7.51 -18.67
C ASP A 20 -16.87 -6.36 -19.47
N ASP A 21 -16.95 -5.12 -18.99
CA ASP A 21 -16.23 -3.98 -19.57
C ASP A 21 -14.71 -4.18 -19.51
N LEU A 22 -14.18 -4.62 -18.37
CA LEU A 22 -12.77 -4.96 -18.22
C LEU A 22 -12.33 -6.01 -19.25
N ARG A 23 -13.08 -7.11 -19.36
CA ARG A 23 -12.80 -8.19 -20.34
C ARG A 23 -12.81 -7.65 -21.76
N ASN A 24 -13.81 -6.82 -22.11
CA ASN A 24 -13.90 -6.19 -23.41
C ASN A 24 -12.69 -5.30 -23.72
N ARG A 25 -12.23 -4.48 -22.76
CA ARG A 25 -11.03 -3.64 -22.91
C ARG A 25 -9.76 -4.46 -23.10
N LEU A 26 -9.58 -5.54 -22.34
CA LEU A 26 -8.41 -6.41 -22.45
C LEU A 26 -8.36 -7.09 -23.82
N THR A 27 -9.48 -7.61 -24.31
CA THR A 27 -9.55 -8.30 -25.64
C THR A 27 -9.40 -7.37 -26.81
N HIS A 28 -9.76 -6.08 -26.68
CA HIS A 28 -9.61 -5.05 -27.72
C HIS A 28 -8.43 -4.12 -27.49
N ALA A 29 -7.48 -4.49 -26.62
CA ALA A 29 -6.31 -3.68 -26.34
C ALA A 29 -5.44 -3.49 -27.59
N ARG A 30 -5.04 -2.24 -27.88
CA ARG A 30 -4.13 -1.91 -28.97
C ARG A 30 -2.70 -1.91 -28.46
N TRP A 31 -1.92 -2.85 -28.94
CA TRP A 31 -0.54 -3.02 -28.49
C TRP A 31 0.42 -2.10 -29.23
N PRO A 32 1.39 -1.50 -28.55
CA PRO A 32 2.46 -0.75 -29.21
C PRO A 32 3.35 -1.69 -30.03
N ARG A 33 4.06 -1.13 -31.01
CA ARG A 33 5.11 -1.87 -31.71
C ARG A 33 6.35 -1.97 -30.83
N GLN A 34 6.89 -3.16 -30.69
CA GLN A 34 8.17 -3.37 -30.02
C GLN A 34 9.30 -3.25 -31.02
N PHE A 35 10.43 -2.66 -30.63
CA PHE A 35 11.64 -2.67 -31.42
C PHE A 35 12.17 -4.10 -31.56
N GLY A 36 12.56 -4.50 -32.78
CA GLY A 36 13.12 -5.84 -33.03
C GLY A 36 14.40 -6.07 -32.25
N GLY A 37 14.59 -7.30 -31.77
CA GLY A 37 15.79 -7.72 -31.04
C GLY A 37 15.91 -7.24 -29.60
N THR A 38 14.86 -6.58 -29.05
CA THR A 38 14.84 -6.17 -27.64
C THR A 38 14.02 -7.17 -26.81
N GLY A 39 14.59 -7.63 -25.69
CA GLY A 39 13.88 -8.38 -24.65
C GLY A 39 13.37 -7.45 -23.56
N TRP A 40 13.84 -7.66 -22.33
CA TRP A 40 13.47 -6.91 -21.13
C TRP A 40 14.26 -5.60 -20.93
N GLU A 41 15.26 -5.33 -21.76
CA GLU A 41 16.19 -4.19 -21.61
C GLU A 41 15.49 -2.82 -21.70
N ARG A 42 14.31 -2.77 -22.34
CA ARG A 42 13.52 -1.55 -22.48
C ARG A 42 12.18 -1.59 -21.78
N GLY A 43 12.02 -2.50 -20.84
CA GLY A 43 10.78 -2.71 -20.11
C GLY A 43 10.13 -4.04 -20.47
N VAL A 44 8.83 -4.17 -20.16
CA VAL A 44 8.10 -5.44 -20.33
C VAL A 44 7.88 -5.73 -21.83
N PRO A 45 8.29 -6.94 -22.34
CA PRO A 45 8.04 -7.31 -23.72
C PRO A 45 6.54 -7.37 -24.04
N VAL A 46 6.18 -6.91 -25.23
CA VAL A 46 4.76 -6.84 -25.66
C VAL A 46 4.09 -8.21 -25.67
N ASP A 47 4.80 -9.26 -26.09
CA ASP A 47 4.22 -10.61 -26.12
C ASP A 47 3.96 -11.18 -24.71
N TYR A 48 4.79 -10.83 -23.71
CA TYR A 48 4.51 -11.14 -22.33
C TYR A 48 3.23 -10.44 -21.85
N LEU A 49 3.09 -9.14 -22.14
CA LEU A 49 1.89 -8.38 -21.79
C LEU A 49 0.62 -8.91 -22.44
N LYS A 50 0.70 -9.36 -23.71
CA LYS A 50 -0.43 -10.00 -24.38
C LYS A 50 -0.85 -11.29 -23.68
N GLY A 51 0.12 -12.13 -23.30
CA GLY A 51 -0.16 -13.36 -22.53
C GLY A 51 -0.80 -13.07 -21.18
N LEU A 52 -0.32 -12.05 -20.47
CA LEU A 52 -0.89 -11.61 -19.20
C LEU A 52 -2.32 -11.06 -19.36
N ALA A 53 -2.57 -10.25 -20.41
CA ALA A 53 -3.90 -9.71 -20.69
C ALA A 53 -4.89 -10.82 -21.08
N ASP A 54 -4.44 -11.81 -21.86
CA ASP A 54 -5.26 -12.98 -22.20
C ASP A 54 -5.62 -13.80 -20.94
N TYR A 55 -4.64 -14.07 -20.08
CA TYR A 55 -4.90 -14.71 -18.79
C TYR A 55 -5.90 -13.91 -17.94
N TRP A 56 -5.72 -12.59 -17.86
CA TRP A 56 -6.62 -11.72 -17.09
C TRP A 56 -8.04 -11.71 -17.65
N ALA A 57 -8.18 -11.70 -18.98
CA ALA A 57 -9.49 -11.74 -19.65
C ALA A 57 -10.21 -13.08 -19.51
N ASN A 58 -9.47 -14.21 -19.55
CA ASN A 58 -10.06 -15.54 -19.76
C ASN A 58 -9.75 -16.56 -18.67
N GLY A 59 -8.63 -16.41 -17.94
CA GLY A 59 -8.16 -17.36 -16.93
C GLY A 59 -8.28 -16.88 -15.49
N PHE A 60 -8.40 -15.58 -15.27
CA PHE A 60 -8.49 -15.01 -13.91
C PHE A 60 -9.94 -15.02 -13.39
N ASP A 61 -10.17 -15.73 -12.30
CA ASP A 61 -11.47 -15.79 -11.64
C ASP A 61 -11.61 -14.70 -10.58
N TRP A 62 -12.19 -13.56 -10.99
CA TRP A 62 -12.46 -12.46 -10.06
C TRP A 62 -13.38 -12.89 -8.90
N ARG A 63 -14.41 -13.71 -9.16
CA ARG A 63 -15.37 -14.10 -8.11
C ARG A 63 -14.71 -14.95 -7.02
N ALA A 64 -13.73 -15.76 -7.39
CA ALA A 64 -12.92 -16.49 -6.42
C ALA A 64 -12.08 -15.52 -5.57
N GLN A 65 -11.44 -14.51 -6.20
CA GLN A 65 -10.68 -13.49 -5.48
C GLN A 65 -11.59 -12.64 -4.57
N GLU A 66 -12.71 -12.17 -5.08
CA GLU A 66 -13.71 -11.42 -4.31
C GLU A 66 -14.17 -12.17 -3.07
N LYS A 67 -14.38 -13.49 -3.19
CA LYS A 67 -14.70 -14.36 -2.06
C LYS A 67 -13.56 -14.40 -1.03
N THR A 68 -12.31 -14.48 -1.49
CA THR A 68 -11.12 -14.45 -0.63
C THR A 68 -11.00 -13.12 0.12
N LEU A 69 -11.18 -12.00 -0.58
CA LEU A 69 -11.17 -10.66 0.03
C LEU A 69 -12.26 -10.52 1.09
N ASN A 70 -13.46 -10.99 0.79
CA ASN A 70 -14.62 -10.93 1.67
C ASN A 70 -14.56 -11.91 2.86
N ALA A 71 -13.54 -12.76 2.96
CA ALA A 71 -13.32 -13.59 4.15
C ALA A 71 -12.79 -12.75 5.33
N TYR A 72 -12.26 -11.57 5.08
CA TYR A 72 -11.77 -10.66 6.12
C TYR A 72 -12.81 -9.58 6.45
N PRO A 73 -12.96 -9.18 7.73
CA PRO A 73 -13.81 -8.06 8.12
C PRO A 73 -13.31 -6.75 7.49
N GLN A 74 -14.18 -6.09 6.75
CA GLN A 74 -13.88 -4.85 6.02
C GLN A 74 -14.87 -3.76 6.41
N PHE A 75 -14.37 -2.53 6.42
CA PHE A 75 -15.14 -1.38 6.87
C PHE A 75 -14.78 -0.14 6.06
N VAL A 76 -15.65 0.87 6.15
CA VAL A 76 -15.43 2.22 5.64
C VAL A 76 -15.80 3.22 6.72
N THR A 77 -14.98 4.26 6.87
CA THR A 77 -15.31 5.45 7.67
C THR A 77 -14.91 6.71 6.91
N THR A 78 -15.60 7.83 7.15
CA THR A 78 -15.29 9.10 6.49
C THR A 78 -14.42 9.96 7.40
N ILE A 79 -13.19 10.28 6.96
CA ILE A 79 -12.23 11.13 7.68
C ILE A 79 -11.87 12.31 6.80
N ASP A 80 -12.03 13.53 7.31
CA ASP A 80 -11.72 14.76 6.58
C ASP A 80 -12.33 14.78 5.16
N GLY A 81 -13.62 14.40 5.06
CA GLY A 81 -14.39 14.37 3.82
C GLY A 81 -14.09 13.19 2.89
N GLN A 82 -13.09 12.36 3.19
CA GLN A 82 -12.68 11.21 2.39
C GLN A 82 -13.13 9.90 3.03
N ASP A 83 -13.73 9.02 2.23
CA ASP A 83 -14.02 7.66 2.65
C ASP A 83 -12.72 6.85 2.67
N ILE A 84 -12.40 6.29 3.83
CA ILE A 84 -11.27 5.40 4.05
C ILE A 84 -11.80 3.99 4.26
N HIS A 85 -11.52 3.13 3.30
CA HIS A 85 -11.73 1.69 3.40
C HIS A 85 -10.58 1.06 4.20
N PHE A 86 -10.88 0.04 5.00
CA PHE A 86 -9.85 -0.69 5.75
C PHE A 86 -10.32 -2.10 6.14
N LEU A 87 -9.36 -3.01 6.28
CA LEU A 87 -9.55 -4.26 6.99
C LEU A 87 -9.26 -4.03 8.48
N HIS A 88 -10.05 -4.67 9.35
CA HIS A 88 -9.77 -4.69 10.77
C HIS A 88 -9.94 -6.12 11.31
N VAL A 89 -8.83 -6.80 11.53
CA VAL A 89 -8.80 -8.19 12.00
C VAL A 89 -8.25 -8.22 13.42
N ARG A 90 -9.09 -8.61 14.36
CA ARG A 90 -8.70 -8.71 15.77
C ARG A 90 -8.11 -10.07 16.08
N SER A 91 -7.01 -10.07 16.80
CA SER A 91 -6.47 -11.29 17.38
C SER A 91 -7.42 -11.87 18.44
N PRO A 92 -7.47 -13.20 18.62
CA PRO A 92 -8.09 -13.83 19.78
C PRO A 92 -7.32 -13.57 21.09
N GLU A 93 -6.04 -13.18 21.02
CA GLU A 93 -5.24 -12.88 22.19
C GLU A 93 -5.64 -11.51 22.77
N PRO A 94 -6.00 -11.44 24.09
CA PRO A 94 -6.59 -10.24 24.67
C PRO A 94 -5.63 -9.06 24.75
N ASP A 95 -4.32 -9.33 24.87
CA ASP A 95 -3.27 -8.32 25.03
C ASP A 95 -2.56 -8.01 23.71
N ALA A 96 -3.13 -8.43 22.56
CA ALA A 96 -2.56 -8.20 21.26
C ALA A 96 -2.34 -6.70 20.98
N LEU A 97 -1.14 -6.34 20.48
CA LEU A 97 -0.78 -4.96 20.18
C LEU A 97 -1.50 -4.49 18.91
N PRO A 98 -2.15 -3.32 18.90
CA PRO A 98 -2.69 -2.76 17.67
C PRO A 98 -1.57 -2.39 16.69
N LEU A 99 -1.73 -2.83 15.43
CA LEU A 99 -0.77 -2.61 14.35
C LEU A 99 -1.49 -2.09 13.11
N ILE A 100 -1.07 -0.94 12.61
CA ILE A 100 -1.52 -0.43 11.31
C ILE A 100 -0.50 -0.78 10.23
N LEU A 101 -0.98 -1.34 9.10
CA LEU A 101 -0.16 -1.72 7.94
C LEU A 101 -0.53 -0.85 6.75
N SER A 102 0.44 -0.11 6.22
CA SER A 102 0.24 0.85 5.12
C SER A 102 0.93 0.37 3.86
N HIS A 103 0.13 0.09 2.80
CA HIS A 103 0.65 -0.34 1.50
C HIS A 103 1.26 0.82 0.71
N GLY A 104 1.89 0.52 -0.43
CA GLY A 104 2.52 1.48 -1.33
C GLY A 104 1.88 1.57 -2.70
N TRP A 105 2.54 2.28 -3.61
CA TRP A 105 2.16 2.39 -5.02
C TRP A 105 2.91 1.34 -5.87
N PRO A 106 2.26 0.66 -6.82
CA PRO A 106 0.83 0.68 -7.17
C PRO A 106 0.01 -0.40 -6.43
N GLY A 107 0.45 -0.77 -5.22
CA GLY A 107 -0.13 -1.82 -4.41
C GLY A 107 -1.49 -1.48 -3.79
N SER A 108 -1.93 -2.34 -2.91
CA SER A 108 -3.18 -2.20 -2.17
C SER A 108 -3.12 -2.98 -0.85
N PHE A 109 -4.20 -2.96 -0.08
CA PHE A 109 -4.34 -3.78 1.12
C PHE A 109 -4.13 -5.29 0.87
N VAL A 110 -4.28 -5.74 -0.38
CA VAL A 110 -4.06 -7.13 -0.81
C VAL A 110 -2.62 -7.60 -0.55
N ASP A 111 -1.65 -6.69 -0.57
CA ASP A 111 -0.23 -6.98 -0.31
C ASP A 111 0.02 -7.59 1.08
N PHE A 112 -0.94 -7.43 1.99
CA PHE A 112 -0.82 -7.90 3.38
C PHE A 112 -1.65 -9.14 3.71
N LEU A 113 -2.43 -9.70 2.78
CA LEU A 113 -3.36 -10.80 3.09
C LEU A 113 -2.65 -12.02 3.69
N ASP A 114 -1.47 -12.36 3.19
CA ASP A 114 -0.72 -13.54 3.65
C ASP A 114 -0.11 -13.39 5.05
N VAL A 115 0.04 -12.15 5.53
CA VAL A 115 0.60 -11.89 6.87
C VAL A 115 -0.47 -11.70 7.94
N ILE A 116 -1.75 -11.55 7.57
CA ILE A 116 -2.85 -11.36 8.54
C ILE A 116 -2.90 -12.53 9.52
N GLY A 117 -2.96 -13.76 9.01
CA GLY A 117 -3.02 -14.96 9.85
C GLY A 117 -1.86 -15.05 10.85
N PRO A 118 -0.60 -15.06 10.37
CA PRO A 118 0.57 -15.10 11.25
C PRO A 118 0.63 -13.98 12.29
N LEU A 119 0.18 -12.76 11.95
CA LEU A 119 0.17 -11.62 12.87
C LEU A 119 -0.98 -11.66 13.87
N THR A 120 -2.17 -12.13 13.46
CA THR A 120 -3.34 -12.11 14.36
C THR A 120 -3.49 -13.36 15.20
N ASP A 121 -3.03 -14.51 14.71
CA ASP A 121 -3.03 -15.78 15.42
C ASP A 121 -1.68 -16.51 15.27
N PRO A 122 -0.59 -15.97 15.88
CA PRO A 122 0.73 -16.58 15.77
C PRO A 122 0.74 -18.02 16.30
N ARG A 123 -0.10 -18.36 17.27
CA ARG A 123 -0.23 -19.73 17.83
C ARG A 123 -0.58 -20.75 16.74
N ALA A 124 -1.53 -20.44 15.87
CA ALA A 124 -1.91 -21.31 14.74
C ALA A 124 -0.81 -21.43 13.68
N HIS A 125 0.16 -20.53 13.70
CA HIS A 125 1.29 -20.46 12.75
C HIS A 125 2.64 -20.82 13.37
N GLY A 126 2.66 -21.40 14.58
CA GLY A 126 3.88 -21.87 15.25
C GLY A 126 4.69 -20.75 15.94
N GLY A 127 4.10 -19.57 16.10
CA GLY A 127 4.69 -18.43 16.80
C GLY A 127 4.25 -18.32 18.27
N ASP A 128 4.82 -17.35 18.98
CA ASP A 128 4.45 -17.03 20.35
C ASP A 128 3.17 -16.17 20.38
N PRO A 129 2.12 -16.55 21.12
CA PRO A 129 0.91 -15.72 21.28
C PRO A 129 1.18 -14.34 21.87
N ALA A 130 2.29 -14.14 22.58
CA ALA A 130 2.70 -12.82 23.07
C ALA A 130 3.07 -11.83 21.92
N ASP A 131 3.37 -12.35 20.71
CA ASP A 131 3.67 -11.56 19.51
C ASP A 131 2.43 -11.25 18.66
N ALA A 132 1.23 -11.44 19.22
CA ALA A 132 -0.01 -11.22 18.49
C ALA A 132 -0.34 -9.74 18.28
N PHE A 133 -1.00 -9.44 17.15
CA PHE A 133 -1.43 -8.10 16.80
C PHE A 133 -2.92 -8.04 16.46
N HIS A 134 -3.59 -6.94 16.83
CA HIS A 134 -4.82 -6.50 16.18
C HIS A 134 -4.44 -5.72 14.93
N VAL A 135 -4.77 -6.20 13.75
CA VAL A 135 -4.28 -5.65 12.48
C VAL A 135 -5.32 -4.73 11.86
N VAL A 136 -4.89 -3.52 11.47
CA VAL A 136 -5.67 -2.55 10.70
C VAL A 136 -4.94 -2.27 9.39
N ILE A 137 -5.61 -2.49 8.25
CA ILE A 137 -5.01 -2.33 6.91
C ILE A 137 -5.86 -1.36 6.10
N PRO A 138 -5.60 -0.04 6.17
CA PRO A 138 -6.33 0.92 5.36
C PRO A 138 -5.88 0.89 3.90
N SER A 139 -6.83 1.13 2.99
CA SER A 139 -6.52 1.56 1.63
C SER A 139 -6.12 3.02 1.64
N LEU A 140 -4.99 3.36 1.03
CA LEU A 140 -4.58 4.75 0.84
C LEU A 140 -5.65 5.53 0.06
N PRO A 141 -5.90 6.82 0.36
CA PRO A 141 -6.80 7.65 -0.45
C PRO A 141 -6.42 7.63 -1.94
N GLY A 142 -7.38 7.31 -2.80
CA GLY A 142 -7.15 7.14 -4.22
C GLY A 142 -6.78 5.71 -4.64
N PHE A 143 -6.64 4.77 -3.70
CA PHE A 143 -6.30 3.37 -3.95
C PHE A 143 -7.39 2.43 -3.44
N GLY A 144 -7.44 1.24 -4.02
CA GLY A 144 -8.39 0.20 -3.63
C GLY A 144 -9.81 0.74 -3.52
N PHE A 145 -10.43 0.57 -2.36
CA PHE A 145 -11.80 1.00 -2.11
C PHE A 145 -11.89 2.36 -1.37
N SER A 146 -10.77 3.07 -1.17
CA SER A 146 -10.75 4.47 -0.73
C SER A 146 -10.88 5.45 -1.91
N ASN A 147 -11.66 5.08 -2.92
CA ASN A 147 -11.97 5.84 -4.14
C ASN A 147 -13.47 6.21 -4.17
N PRO A 148 -13.84 7.30 -4.88
CA PRO A 148 -12.95 8.31 -5.48
C PRO A 148 -12.34 9.24 -4.45
N VAL A 149 -11.23 9.90 -4.80
CA VAL A 149 -10.70 11.04 -4.03
C VAL A 149 -11.64 12.22 -4.24
N ARG A 150 -12.23 12.72 -3.14
CA ARG A 150 -13.30 13.73 -3.20
C ARG A 150 -12.77 15.16 -3.24
N GLU A 151 -11.58 15.38 -2.66
CA GLU A 151 -10.99 16.71 -2.53
C GLU A 151 -9.48 16.68 -2.81
N PRO A 152 -8.89 17.78 -3.33
CA PRO A 152 -7.45 17.90 -3.51
C PRO A 152 -6.68 17.76 -2.18
N GLY A 153 -5.39 17.42 -2.29
CA GLY A 153 -4.46 17.41 -1.15
C GLY A 153 -4.26 16.05 -0.49
N TRP A 154 -4.91 14.99 -0.94
CA TRP A 154 -4.70 13.63 -0.43
C TRP A 154 -3.39 12.97 -0.92
N GLY A 155 -2.65 13.62 -1.81
CA GLY A 155 -1.25 13.27 -2.09
C GLY A 155 -0.26 13.72 -1.01
N ASN A 156 -0.69 14.48 -0.01
CA ASN A 156 0.13 14.87 1.13
C ASN A 156 0.20 13.73 2.16
N LEU A 157 1.36 13.12 2.31
CA LEU A 157 1.56 11.98 3.20
C LEU A 157 1.30 12.31 4.68
N PHE A 158 1.53 13.55 5.11
CA PHE A 158 1.22 13.96 6.48
C PHE A 158 -0.30 14.00 6.72
N ARG A 159 -1.09 14.46 5.74
CA ARG A 159 -2.56 14.41 5.82
C ARG A 159 -3.05 12.96 5.91
N VAL A 160 -2.47 12.06 5.12
CA VAL A 160 -2.77 10.63 5.19
C VAL A 160 -2.41 10.05 6.55
N ALA A 161 -1.22 10.36 7.08
CA ALA A 161 -0.80 9.93 8.41
C ALA A 161 -1.74 10.44 9.51
N ALA A 162 -2.18 11.70 9.44
CA ALA A 162 -3.15 12.26 10.37
C ALA A 162 -4.50 11.52 10.30
N ALA A 163 -5.00 11.22 9.09
CA ALA A 163 -6.22 10.45 8.91
C ALA A 163 -6.10 9.02 9.46
N PHE A 164 -4.94 8.38 9.30
CA PHE A 164 -4.70 7.03 9.84
C PHE A 164 -4.56 7.05 11.37
N GLY A 165 -3.97 8.09 11.94
CA GLY A 165 -3.99 8.33 13.38
C GLY A 165 -5.42 8.48 13.92
N GLU A 166 -6.28 9.23 13.21
CA GLU A 166 -7.70 9.38 13.54
C GLU A 166 -8.46 8.04 13.39
N LEU A 167 -8.17 7.25 12.35
CA LEU A 167 -8.74 5.91 12.19
C LEU A 167 -8.48 5.04 13.41
N MET A 168 -7.23 5.01 13.90
CA MET A 168 -6.86 4.26 15.10
C MET A 168 -7.59 4.76 16.35
N THR A 169 -7.84 6.08 16.45
CA THR A 169 -8.68 6.66 17.52
C THR A 169 -10.11 6.14 17.46
N ARG A 170 -10.73 6.14 16.29
CA ARG A 170 -12.12 5.67 16.10
C ARG A 170 -12.30 4.19 16.42
N LEU A 171 -11.24 3.40 16.23
CA LEU A 171 -11.19 1.99 16.59
C LEU A 171 -10.95 1.76 18.11
N GLY A 172 -10.72 2.83 18.88
CA GLY A 172 -10.47 2.77 20.31
C GLY A 172 -9.03 2.45 20.69
N TYR A 173 -8.10 2.55 19.75
CA TYR A 173 -6.69 2.29 20.00
C TYR A 173 -5.95 3.57 20.39
N GLU A 174 -5.67 3.73 21.68
CA GLU A 174 -4.92 4.88 22.20
C GLU A 174 -3.45 4.85 21.76
N ARG A 175 -2.85 3.66 21.76
CA ARG A 175 -1.46 3.41 21.38
C ARG A 175 -1.37 2.25 20.38
N PHE A 176 -0.47 2.33 19.41
CA PHE A 176 -0.34 1.35 18.34
C PHE A 176 1.07 1.35 17.74
N ALA A 177 1.43 0.25 17.09
CA ALA A 177 2.59 0.18 16.20
C ALA A 177 2.17 0.42 14.75
N ALA A 178 3.13 0.80 13.91
CA ALA A 178 2.88 1.05 12.50
C ALA A 178 3.95 0.39 11.61
N GLN A 179 3.50 -0.14 10.46
CA GLN A 179 4.38 -0.72 9.45
C GLN A 179 3.98 -0.20 8.06
N GLY A 180 4.96 -0.02 7.19
CA GLY A 180 4.72 0.32 5.79
C GLY A 180 5.96 0.23 4.93
N GLY A 181 5.74 0.12 3.64
CA GLY A 181 6.76 0.19 2.59
C GLY A 181 6.38 1.20 1.52
N ASP A 182 7.34 1.68 0.72
CA ASP A 182 7.11 2.63 -0.36
C ASP A 182 6.34 3.89 0.12
N VAL A 183 5.22 4.27 -0.50
CA VAL A 183 4.35 5.37 -0.02
C VAL A 183 3.87 5.12 1.40
N GLY A 184 3.48 3.88 1.73
CA GLY A 184 3.09 3.48 3.09
C GLY A 184 4.22 3.63 4.10
N GLY A 185 5.47 3.43 3.68
CA GLY A 185 6.65 3.73 4.50
C GLY A 185 6.76 5.20 4.84
N GLY A 186 6.51 6.09 3.87
CA GLY A 186 6.44 7.54 4.09
C GLY A 186 5.35 7.93 5.09
N VAL A 187 4.16 7.36 4.95
CA VAL A 187 3.05 7.56 5.91
C VAL A 187 3.45 7.08 7.31
N THR A 188 4.04 5.87 7.39
CA THR A 188 4.47 5.25 8.65
C THR A 188 5.51 6.11 9.40
N MET A 189 6.48 6.69 8.68
CA MET A 189 7.47 7.59 9.29
C MET A 189 6.87 8.91 9.79
N LEU A 190 5.76 9.36 9.21
CA LEU A 190 5.08 10.60 9.60
C LEU A 190 4.05 10.39 10.73
N LEU A 191 3.61 9.17 10.97
CA LEU A 191 2.62 8.85 12.02
C LEU A 191 3.03 9.32 13.43
N PRO A 192 4.30 9.20 13.89
CA PRO A 192 4.70 9.71 15.21
C PRO A 192 4.53 11.23 15.34
N MET A 193 4.67 11.97 14.25
CA MET A 193 4.44 13.42 14.22
C MET A 193 2.95 13.76 14.13
N ALA A 194 2.18 12.98 13.39
CA ALA A 194 0.74 13.18 13.20
C ALA A 194 -0.09 12.71 14.42
N ALA A 195 0.40 11.73 15.18
CA ALA A 195 -0.21 11.18 16.39
C ALA A 195 0.80 11.13 17.55
N PRO A 196 1.23 12.29 18.10
CA PRO A 196 2.29 12.37 19.11
C PRO A 196 1.99 11.53 20.35
N GLY A 197 2.98 10.76 20.81
CA GLY A 197 2.89 9.93 22.02
C GLY A 197 2.06 8.64 21.88
N ARG A 198 1.45 8.41 20.70
CA ARG A 198 0.58 7.25 20.45
C ARG A 198 1.27 6.12 19.69
N VAL A 199 2.23 6.44 18.83
CA VAL A 199 2.97 5.45 18.05
C VAL A 199 4.09 4.86 18.91
N LEU A 200 4.00 3.56 19.18
CA LEU A 200 4.94 2.82 20.05
C LEU A 200 6.22 2.45 19.32
N ALA A 201 6.06 2.02 18.07
CA ALA A 201 7.16 1.60 17.20
C ALA A 201 6.76 1.77 15.73
N THR A 202 7.76 1.96 14.87
CA THR A 202 7.60 1.96 13.42
C THR A 202 8.51 0.93 12.79
N HIS A 203 7.99 0.19 11.82
CA HIS A 203 8.75 -0.69 10.96
C HIS A 203 8.59 -0.25 9.50
N VAL A 204 9.68 -0.07 8.78
CA VAL A 204 9.66 0.40 7.39
C VAL A 204 10.47 -0.54 6.52
N ASN A 205 9.83 -1.08 5.48
CA ASN A 205 10.51 -1.83 4.43
C ASN A 205 11.11 -0.87 3.40
N GLY A 206 12.39 -1.03 3.11
CA GLY A 206 13.07 -0.19 2.12
C GLY A 206 13.11 1.28 2.57
N PRO A 207 13.76 1.61 3.71
CA PRO A 207 13.99 3.00 4.07
C PRO A 207 14.91 3.60 3.00
N SER A 208 14.32 4.06 1.92
CA SER A 208 15.05 4.84 0.94
C SER A 208 15.17 6.24 1.48
N PRO A 209 16.39 6.80 1.63
CA PRO A 209 16.49 8.24 1.68
C PRO A 209 15.76 8.75 0.44
N TYR A 210 14.81 9.66 0.62
CA TYR A 210 14.05 10.23 -0.49
C TYR A 210 15.01 10.57 -1.63
N PRO A 211 14.79 10.07 -2.86
CA PRO A 211 15.72 10.29 -3.99
C PRO A 211 15.77 11.75 -4.44
N PHE A 212 14.99 12.62 -3.80
CA PHE A 212 14.85 14.04 -4.09
C PHE A 212 15.81 14.88 -3.24
N GLY A 213 17.05 14.61 -3.28
CA GLY A 213 18.08 15.39 -2.59
C GLY A 213 19.37 15.41 -3.42
N PRO A 214 20.39 16.13 -3.00
CA PRO A 214 21.71 16.02 -3.60
C PRO A 214 22.23 14.57 -3.49
N PRO A 215 23.22 14.18 -4.28
CA PRO A 215 23.94 12.93 -4.06
C PRO A 215 24.43 12.84 -2.61
N ILE A 216 24.53 11.61 -2.09
CA ILE A 216 25.12 11.39 -0.76
C ILE A 216 26.58 11.80 -0.82
N GLU A 217 27.00 12.68 0.10
CA GLU A 217 28.41 13.05 0.25
C GLU A 217 29.22 11.83 0.69
N LEU A 218 30.39 11.62 0.05
CA LEU A 218 31.23 10.47 0.29
C LEU A 218 32.30 10.70 1.36
N ASP A 219 32.52 11.96 1.71
CA ASP A 219 33.56 12.35 2.66
C ASP A 219 33.22 11.84 4.07
N GLY A 220 34.19 11.28 4.75
CA GLY A 220 34.05 10.77 6.12
C GLY A 220 33.34 9.40 6.23
N LEU A 221 32.87 8.82 5.13
CA LEU A 221 32.25 7.50 5.16
C LEU A 221 33.29 6.36 5.25
N SER A 222 32.97 5.32 6.02
CA SER A 222 33.76 4.08 6.07
C SER A 222 33.75 3.37 4.71
N GLY A 223 34.69 2.43 4.48
CA GLY A 223 34.80 1.71 3.21
C GLY A 223 33.50 1.03 2.77
N ALA A 224 32.77 0.41 3.69
CA ALA A 224 31.50 -0.25 3.40
C ALA A 224 30.36 0.74 3.13
N ASP A 225 30.28 1.82 3.92
CA ASP A 225 29.25 2.84 3.77
C ASP A 225 29.50 3.70 2.54
N ARG A 226 30.76 3.99 2.25
CA ARG A 226 31.19 4.66 1.02
C ARG A 226 30.76 3.84 -0.21
N ALA A 227 31.03 2.55 -0.25
CA ALA A 227 30.63 1.69 -1.35
C ALA A 227 29.08 1.61 -1.53
N ARG A 228 28.32 1.68 -0.43
CA ARG A 228 26.84 1.78 -0.49
C ARG A 228 26.40 3.10 -1.08
N ALA A 229 26.98 4.21 -0.61
CA ALA A 229 26.66 5.56 -1.09
C ALA A 229 27.03 5.73 -2.58
N GLU A 230 28.17 5.21 -3.02
CA GLU A 230 28.59 5.21 -4.42
C GLU A 230 27.61 4.45 -5.30
N ARG A 231 27.18 3.23 -4.90
CA ARG A 231 26.17 2.46 -5.63
C ARG A 231 24.82 3.20 -5.69
N PHE A 232 24.38 3.78 -4.58
CA PHE A 232 23.15 4.58 -4.53
C PHE A 232 23.24 5.78 -5.48
N ASN A 233 24.33 6.55 -5.41
CA ASN A 233 24.53 7.71 -6.27
C ASN A 233 24.57 7.33 -7.76
N ALA A 234 25.21 6.22 -8.11
CA ALA A 234 25.26 5.72 -9.49
C ALA A 234 23.89 5.26 -10.00
N SER A 235 23.05 4.68 -9.13
CA SER A 235 21.73 4.19 -9.53
C SER A 235 20.66 5.29 -9.66
N ARG A 236 20.94 6.52 -9.20
CA ARG A 236 19.95 7.60 -9.14
C ARG A 236 19.45 8.04 -10.51
N GLU A 237 20.32 8.12 -11.50
CA GLU A 237 19.95 8.62 -12.84
C GLU A 237 19.10 7.60 -13.58
N ASP A 238 19.46 6.33 -13.53
CA ASP A 238 18.76 5.27 -14.26
C ASP A 238 17.63 4.63 -13.43
N GLY A 239 17.90 4.30 -12.18
CA GLY A 239 16.97 3.55 -11.32
C GLY A 239 15.78 4.38 -10.83
N LEU A 240 15.90 5.72 -10.79
CA LEU A 240 14.87 6.62 -10.28
C LEU A 240 14.14 7.42 -11.37
N GLY A 241 14.32 7.06 -12.63
CA GLY A 241 13.69 7.72 -13.77
C GLY A 241 12.16 7.76 -13.65
N TYR A 242 11.54 6.70 -13.15
CA TYR A 242 10.08 6.65 -12.91
C TYR A 242 9.63 7.67 -11.86
N LEU A 243 10.39 7.84 -10.77
CA LEU A 243 10.08 8.83 -9.73
C LEU A 243 10.22 10.26 -10.26
N HIS A 244 11.26 10.52 -11.07
CA HIS A 244 11.43 11.82 -11.72
C HIS A 244 10.24 12.14 -12.63
N LEU A 245 9.80 11.18 -13.43
CA LEU A 245 8.64 11.33 -14.29
C LEU A 245 7.36 11.59 -13.49
N GLN A 246 7.11 10.80 -12.46
CA GLN A 246 5.91 10.93 -11.61
C GLN A 246 5.90 12.24 -10.81
N SER A 247 7.04 12.71 -10.34
CA SER A 247 7.12 13.97 -9.57
C SER A 247 6.97 15.22 -10.46
N THR A 248 7.42 15.16 -11.70
CA THR A 248 7.41 16.31 -12.63
C THR A 248 6.24 16.29 -13.60
N ARG A 249 5.65 15.13 -13.85
CA ARG A 249 4.54 14.90 -14.79
C ARG A 249 3.57 13.88 -14.21
N PRO A 250 2.81 14.24 -13.17
CA PRO A 250 1.95 13.31 -12.40
C PRO A 250 0.66 12.90 -13.14
N ARG A 251 0.58 13.08 -14.45
CA ARG A 251 -0.58 12.72 -15.28
C ARG A 251 -0.24 11.62 -16.28
#